data_f70ac958fa07d5cb3f59bc24475f70ee
#
_entry.id   f70ac958fa07d5cb3f59bc24475f70ee
#
_cell.length_a   1.000
_cell.length_b   1.000
_cell.length_c   1.000
_cell.angle_alpha   90.00
_cell.angle_beta   90.00
_cell.angle_gamma   90.00
#
_symmetry.space_group_name_H-M   'P 1'
#
loop_
_entity.id
_entity.type
_entity.pdbx_description
1 polymer ?
#
loop_
_entity_poly.entity_id
_entity_poly.type
_entity_poly.pdbx_seq_one_letter_code
_entity_poly.pdbx_strand_id
1 'polypeptide(L)'
;RSSSGSNLNPLRMAVLMLSTFILLLVYNRFAGLRQDNTWAEVVIDSFEEMGIGLILSATMLFLLNRINPRDSLSEALCKIVMEGMLVAIGVSVGTAQLGTQSEEDTPRNGWFAQLTLAVCGAVLFAANIGPTEEVQVLAMESTPWHQLGLVLASFAVGGMVLYFSEFQGSKRFTRRESNLDIAAGSVLSYTISFLVSAAILWFFGR
;
A
#
# COMPACT_ATOMS: atom_id res chain seq x y z
N ARG A 1 34.05 1.20 -4.62
CA ARG A 1 32.69 1.66 -4.16
C ARG A 1 31.73 1.20 -5.21
N SER A 2 31.13 0.02 -4.96
CA SER A 2 30.09 -0.53 -5.81
C SER A 2 28.88 0.39 -5.74
N SER A 3 28.58 1.07 -6.82
CA SER A 3 27.30 1.72 -7.05
C SER A 3 26.28 0.60 -7.24
N SER A 4 25.84 0.00 -6.14
CA SER A 4 24.62 -0.82 -6.12
C SER A 4 23.42 0.11 -6.18
N GLY A 5 23.45 1.07 -7.09
CA GLY A 5 22.33 1.92 -7.42
C GLY A 5 21.39 1.08 -8.30
N SER A 6 20.22 0.91 -7.84
CA SER A 6 19.06 0.32 -8.48
C SER A 6 18.84 0.84 -9.91
N ASN A 7 19.63 0.37 -10.87
CA ASN A 7 19.28 0.48 -12.28
C ASN A 7 18.17 -0.53 -12.55
N LEU A 8 16.96 -0.20 -12.10
CA LEU A 8 15.79 -0.95 -12.51
C LEU A 8 15.68 -0.86 -14.03
N ASN A 9 15.56 -2.02 -14.66
CA ASN A 9 15.26 -2.10 -16.08
C ASN A 9 14.02 -1.21 -16.37
N PRO A 10 14.03 -0.38 -17.43
CA PRO A 10 12.88 0.45 -17.81
C PRO A 10 11.55 -0.30 -17.86
N LEU A 11 11.59 -1.59 -18.20
CA LEU A 11 10.42 -2.45 -18.17
C LEU A 11 9.86 -2.61 -16.74
N ARG A 12 10.71 -2.81 -15.74
CA ARG A 12 10.26 -2.92 -14.34
C ARG A 12 9.68 -1.61 -13.83
N MET A 13 10.23 -0.47 -14.23
CA MET A 13 9.66 0.84 -13.90
C MET A 13 8.27 1.01 -14.52
N ALA A 14 8.11 0.65 -15.79
CA ALA A 14 6.81 0.70 -16.47
C ALA A 14 5.79 -0.23 -15.80
N VAL A 15 6.20 -1.44 -15.42
CA VAL A 15 5.33 -2.38 -14.68
C VAL A 15 4.94 -1.82 -13.32
N LEU A 16 5.87 -1.19 -12.59
CA LEU A 16 5.57 -0.54 -11.31
C LEU A 16 4.55 0.59 -11.47
N MET A 17 4.77 1.49 -12.42
CA MET A 17 3.85 2.59 -12.70
C MET A 17 2.46 2.08 -13.10
N LEU A 18 2.40 1.09 -13.99
CA LEU A 18 1.14 0.51 -14.46
C LEU A 18 0.40 -0.21 -13.32
N SER A 19 1.11 -1.01 -12.54
CA SER A 19 0.50 -1.73 -11.41
C SER A 19 -0.01 -0.77 -10.34
N THR A 20 0.73 0.31 -10.05
CA THR A 20 0.29 1.35 -9.13
C THR A 20 -0.96 2.07 -9.68
N PHE A 21 -0.95 2.42 -10.96
CA PHE A 21 -2.11 3.06 -11.58
C PHE A 21 -3.36 2.18 -11.51
N ILE A 22 -3.24 0.90 -11.82
CA ILE A 22 -4.35 -0.07 -11.69
C ILE A 22 -4.82 -0.16 -10.23
N LEU A 23 -3.89 -0.20 -9.28
CA LEU A 23 -4.23 -0.24 -7.86
C LEU A 23 -4.98 1.03 -7.41
N LEU A 24 -4.55 2.21 -7.86
CA LEU A 24 -5.23 3.47 -7.58
C LEU A 24 -6.64 3.51 -8.20
N LEU A 25 -6.80 3.03 -9.44
CA LEU A 25 -8.13 2.92 -10.08
C LEU A 25 -9.07 2.04 -9.25
N VAL A 26 -8.57 0.87 -8.81
CA VAL A 26 -9.35 -0.04 -7.98
C VAL A 26 -9.64 0.58 -6.61
N TYR A 27 -8.64 1.23 -6.01
CA TYR A 27 -8.78 1.91 -4.72
C TYR A 27 -9.83 3.03 -4.80
N ASN A 28 -9.69 3.96 -5.74
CA ASN A 28 -10.61 5.10 -5.90
C ASN A 28 -12.02 4.63 -6.25
N ARG A 29 -12.15 3.50 -6.95
CA ARG A 29 -13.47 2.94 -7.27
C ARG A 29 -14.18 2.28 -6.09
N PHE A 30 -13.45 1.57 -5.23
CA PHE A 30 -14.05 0.71 -4.19
C PHE A 30 -13.82 1.20 -2.76
N ALA A 31 -12.75 1.92 -2.50
CA ALA A 31 -12.35 2.38 -1.17
C ALA A 31 -12.05 3.89 -1.09
N GLY A 32 -12.10 4.61 -2.21
CA GLY A 32 -11.82 6.05 -2.28
C GLY A 32 -12.83 6.90 -1.50
N LEU A 33 -12.52 8.19 -1.39
CA LEU A 33 -13.30 9.16 -0.63
C LEU A 33 -14.73 9.33 -1.18
N ARG A 34 -14.88 9.36 -2.50
CA ARG A 34 -16.16 9.54 -3.18
C ARG A 34 -16.67 8.19 -3.70
N GLN A 35 -17.90 7.84 -3.36
CA GLN A 35 -18.49 6.55 -3.74
C GLN A 35 -19.36 6.62 -5.01
N ASP A 36 -19.76 7.80 -5.42
CA ASP A 36 -20.61 8.09 -6.59
C ASP A 36 -19.81 8.45 -7.85
N ASN A 37 -18.46 8.39 -7.78
CA ASN A 37 -17.57 8.75 -8.88
C ASN A 37 -17.87 8.00 -10.18
N THR A 38 -17.92 8.74 -11.27
CA THR A 38 -17.87 8.20 -12.62
C THR A 38 -16.48 7.61 -12.92
N TRP A 39 -16.37 6.70 -13.87
CA TRP A 39 -15.08 6.14 -14.27
C TRP A 39 -14.08 7.21 -14.75
N ALA A 40 -14.58 8.30 -15.34
CA ALA A 40 -13.73 9.43 -15.76
C ALA A 40 -13.09 10.13 -14.55
N GLU A 41 -13.85 10.38 -13.50
CA GLU A 41 -13.35 10.98 -12.25
C GLU A 41 -12.34 10.06 -11.57
N VAL A 42 -12.63 8.76 -11.47
CA VAL A 42 -11.69 7.77 -10.90
C VAL A 42 -10.34 7.80 -11.63
N VAL A 43 -10.36 7.91 -12.96
CA VAL A 43 -9.14 8.00 -13.77
C VAL A 43 -8.40 9.32 -13.48
N ILE A 44 -9.12 10.44 -13.43
CA ILE A 44 -8.54 11.76 -13.14
C ILE A 44 -7.90 11.76 -11.74
N ASP A 45 -8.63 11.34 -10.72
CA ASP A 45 -8.15 11.27 -9.33
C ASP A 45 -6.88 10.40 -9.24
N SER A 46 -6.86 9.25 -9.94
CA SER A 46 -5.69 8.38 -9.95
C SER A 46 -4.46 9.01 -10.61
N PHE A 47 -4.65 9.80 -11.66
CA PHE A 47 -3.54 10.57 -12.28
C PHE A 47 -3.07 11.71 -11.39
N GLU A 48 -3.99 12.42 -10.71
CA GLU A 48 -3.65 13.45 -9.73
C GLU A 48 -2.82 12.90 -8.58
N GLU A 49 -3.24 11.78 -7.99
CA GLU A 49 -2.52 11.09 -6.92
C GLU A 49 -1.13 10.65 -7.33
N MET A 50 -0.98 10.10 -8.54
CA MET A 50 0.34 9.76 -9.11
C MET A 50 1.20 11.02 -9.31
N GLY A 51 0.62 12.09 -9.83
CA GLY A 51 1.31 13.37 -10.02
C GLY A 51 1.80 13.95 -8.70
N ILE A 52 0.93 13.99 -7.69
CA ILE A 52 1.28 14.43 -6.32
C ILE A 52 2.39 13.56 -5.75
N GLY A 53 2.27 12.23 -5.87
CA GLY A 53 3.27 11.29 -5.40
C GLY A 53 4.64 11.54 -6.02
N LEU A 54 4.73 11.72 -7.33
CA LEU A 54 5.97 12.02 -8.04
C LEU A 54 6.59 13.36 -7.61
N ILE A 55 5.78 14.41 -7.49
CA ILE A 55 6.24 15.75 -7.08
C ILE A 55 6.75 15.72 -5.63
N LEU A 56 6.00 15.12 -4.72
CA LEU A 56 6.41 15.01 -3.32
C LEU A 56 7.69 14.20 -3.18
N SER A 57 7.80 13.07 -3.87
CA SER A 57 9.00 12.24 -3.84
C SER A 57 10.21 12.94 -4.43
N ALA A 58 10.06 13.62 -5.57
CA ALA A 58 11.14 14.42 -6.16
C ALA A 58 11.61 15.51 -5.19
N THR A 59 10.67 16.21 -4.56
CA THR A 59 10.95 17.26 -3.58
C THR A 59 11.69 16.71 -2.36
N MET A 60 11.18 15.61 -1.78
CA MET A 60 11.77 14.99 -0.61
C MET A 60 13.17 14.40 -0.89
N LEU A 61 13.33 13.70 -2.00
CA LEU A 61 14.63 13.16 -2.41
C LEU A 61 15.66 14.27 -2.67
N PHE A 62 15.22 15.41 -3.21
CA PHE A 62 16.07 16.59 -3.38
C PHE A 62 16.45 17.19 -2.01
N LEU A 63 15.49 17.43 -1.12
CA LEU A 63 15.74 18.00 0.23
C LEU A 63 16.64 17.09 1.09
N LEU A 64 16.48 15.78 0.96
CA LEU A 64 17.30 14.78 1.66
C LEU A 64 18.66 14.54 0.98
N ASN A 65 18.98 15.30 -0.06
CA ASN A 65 20.22 15.16 -0.84
C ASN A 65 20.45 13.75 -1.40
N ARG A 66 19.36 13.05 -1.73
CA ARG A 66 19.37 11.71 -2.34
C ARG A 66 19.45 11.76 -3.86
N ILE A 67 19.11 12.90 -4.46
CA ILE A 67 19.28 13.25 -5.88
C ILE A 67 20.26 14.41 -5.93
N ASN A 68 21.35 14.19 -6.65
CA ASN A 68 22.39 15.18 -6.87
C ASN A 68 22.48 15.56 -8.35
N PRO A 69 22.92 16.79 -8.68
CA PRO A 69 23.15 17.20 -10.08
C PRO A 69 24.17 16.32 -10.82
N ARG A 70 24.90 15.47 -10.10
CA ARG A 70 25.88 14.53 -10.65
C ARG A 70 25.29 13.15 -10.97
N ASP A 71 24.10 12.86 -10.49
CA ASP A 71 23.40 11.61 -10.79
C ASP A 71 22.99 11.58 -12.25
N SER A 72 22.97 10.42 -12.88
CA SER A 72 22.42 10.31 -14.21
C SER A 72 20.90 10.55 -14.15
N LEU A 73 20.34 11.16 -15.21
CA LEU A 73 18.90 11.41 -15.29
C LEU A 73 18.09 10.13 -15.08
N SER A 74 18.57 9.01 -15.62
CA SER A 74 17.95 7.70 -15.43
C SER A 74 17.93 7.24 -13.99
N GLU A 75 18.99 7.47 -13.23
CA GLU A 75 19.07 7.11 -11.82
C GLU A 75 18.13 7.99 -10.97
N ALA A 76 18.12 9.29 -11.23
CA ALA A 76 17.22 10.22 -10.55
C ALA A 76 15.75 9.86 -10.80
N LEU A 77 15.38 9.61 -12.05
CA LEU A 77 14.03 9.21 -12.42
C LEU A 77 13.63 7.86 -11.78
N CYS A 78 14.55 6.90 -11.72
CA CYS A 78 14.30 5.62 -11.08
C CYS A 78 13.97 5.79 -9.59
N LYS A 79 14.76 6.60 -8.86
CA LYS A 79 14.51 6.92 -7.45
C LYS A 79 13.15 7.61 -7.27
N ILE A 80 12.86 8.63 -8.09
CA ILE A 80 11.59 9.37 -8.02
C ILE A 80 10.39 8.46 -8.28
N VAL A 81 10.45 7.60 -9.30
CA VAL A 81 9.34 6.70 -9.63
C VAL A 81 9.13 5.67 -8.54
N MET A 82 10.20 5.07 -8.02
CA MET A 82 10.07 4.07 -6.95
C MET A 82 9.39 4.64 -5.71
N GLU A 83 9.87 5.77 -5.22
CA GLU A 83 9.27 6.42 -4.03
C GLU A 83 7.90 7.04 -4.37
N GLY A 84 7.77 7.68 -5.54
CA GLY A 84 6.57 8.38 -5.97
C GLY A 84 5.36 7.48 -6.10
N MET A 85 5.54 6.24 -6.55
CA MET A 85 4.46 5.28 -6.66
C MET A 85 3.93 4.85 -5.28
N LEU A 86 4.80 4.70 -4.30
CA LEU A 86 4.40 4.40 -2.93
C LEU A 86 3.71 5.59 -2.26
N VAL A 87 4.25 6.79 -2.47
CA VAL A 87 3.64 8.03 -1.96
C VAL A 87 2.27 8.25 -2.58
N ALA A 88 2.07 7.97 -3.86
CA ALA A 88 0.77 8.07 -4.52
C ALA A 88 -0.30 7.18 -3.85
N ILE A 89 0.04 5.93 -3.55
CA ILE A 89 -0.86 5.03 -2.79
C ILE A 89 -1.14 5.61 -1.40
N GLY A 90 -0.11 6.15 -0.73
CA GLY A 90 -0.24 6.80 0.58
C GLY A 90 -1.16 8.02 0.54
N VAL A 91 -1.08 8.84 -0.52
CA VAL A 91 -1.96 10.00 -0.73
C VAL A 91 -3.40 9.55 -0.88
N SER A 92 -3.67 8.55 -1.74
CA SER A 92 -5.01 8.02 -1.95
C SER A 92 -5.64 7.46 -0.67
N VAL A 93 -4.89 6.61 0.05
CA VAL A 93 -5.33 6.05 1.33
C VAL A 93 -5.54 7.15 2.37
N GLY A 94 -4.61 8.10 2.48
CA GLY A 94 -4.69 9.22 3.42
C GLY A 94 -5.89 10.12 3.15
N THR A 95 -6.13 10.47 1.90
CA THR A 95 -7.28 11.28 1.49
C THR A 95 -8.60 10.60 1.84
N ALA A 96 -8.72 9.30 1.57
CA ALA A 96 -9.93 8.56 1.89
C ALA A 96 -10.17 8.39 3.39
N GLN A 97 -9.10 8.27 4.20
CA GLN A 97 -9.22 8.09 5.65
C GLN A 97 -9.43 9.42 6.41
N LEU A 98 -8.85 10.50 5.92
CA LEU A 98 -8.90 11.82 6.57
C LEU A 98 -9.99 12.73 5.99
N GLY A 99 -10.49 12.42 4.79
CA GLY A 99 -11.56 13.19 4.15
C GLY A 99 -12.90 13.05 4.88
N THR A 100 -13.68 14.11 4.88
CA THR A 100 -15.03 14.12 5.46
C THR A 100 -16.00 13.48 4.46
N GLN A 101 -16.54 12.31 4.80
CA GLN A 101 -17.62 11.70 4.02
C GLN A 101 -18.99 12.19 4.55
N SER A 102 -19.92 12.44 3.64
CA SER A 102 -21.33 12.65 3.99
C SER A 102 -21.92 11.35 4.54
N GLU A 103 -22.68 11.42 5.63
CA GLU A 103 -23.25 10.24 6.32
C GLU A 103 -24.25 9.43 5.46
N GLU A 104 -24.65 9.95 4.30
CA GLU A 104 -25.65 9.34 3.40
C GLU A 104 -25.09 8.34 2.40
N ASP A 105 -23.76 8.18 2.30
CA ASP A 105 -23.15 7.29 1.34
C ASP A 105 -23.31 5.82 1.76
N THR A 106 -24.27 5.16 1.13
CA THR A 106 -24.49 3.70 1.27
C THR A 106 -23.29 2.93 0.73
N PRO A 107 -22.74 1.98 1.49
CA PRO A 107 -21.51 1.27 1.09
C PRO A 107 -21.75 0.40 -0.15
N ARG A 108 -21.11 0.76 -1.24
CA ARG A 108 -20.99 -0.08 -2.43
C ARG A 108 -19.96 -1.17 -2.15
N ASN A 109 -20.40 -2.42 -1.94
CA ASN A 109 -19.54 -3.61 -1.76
C ASN A 109 -18.41 -3.47 -0.71
N GLY A 110 -18.76 -3.48 0.58
CA GLY A 110 -17.81 -3.41 1.71
C GLY A 110 -16.64 -4.40 1.65
N TRP A 111 -16.89 -5.58 1.07
CA TRP A 111 -15.90 -6.62 0.82
C TRP A 111 -14.76 -6.19 -0.13
N PHE A 112 -15.08 -5.59 -1.28
CA PHE A 112 -14.05 -5.11 -2.22
C PHE A 112 -13.25 -3.95 -1.66
N ALA A 113 -13.88 -3.07 -0.88
CA ALA A 113 -13.18 -1.98 -0.21
C ALA A 113 -12.16 -2.51 0.81
N GLN A 114 -12.55 -3.49 1.61
CA GLN A 114 -11.64 -4.13 2.57
C GLN A 114 -10.47 -4.82 1.87
N LEU A 115 -10.76 -5.57 0.82
CA LEU A 115 -9.74 -6.25 0.02
C LEU A 115 -8.73 -5.24 -0.53
N THR A 116 -9.21 -4.16 -1.11
CA THR A 116 -8.38 -3.11 -1.70
C THR A 116 -7.53 -2.41 -0.64
N LEU A 117 -8.10 -2.10 0.53
CA LEU A 117 -7.35 -1.55 1.66
C LEU A 117 -6.25 -2.49 2.15
N ALA A 118 -6.54 -3.79 2.24
CA ALA A 118 -5.55 -4.80 2.64
C ALA A 118 -4.39 -4.88 1.63
N VAL A 119 -4.69 -4.84 0.32
CA VAL A 119 -3.66 -4.80 -0.73
C VAL A 119 -2.83 -3.52 -0.64
N CYS A 120 -3.46 -2.35 -0.57
CA CYS A 120 -2.75 -1.06 -0.49
C CYS A 120 -1.87 -0.98 0.75
N GLY A 121 -2.38 -1.37 1.91
CA GLY A 121 -1.62 -1.41 3.16
C GLY A 121 -0.42 -2.36 3.06
N ALA A 122 -0.61 -3.55 2.52
CA ALA A 122 0.47 -4.53 2.32
C ALA A 122 1.55 -4.01 1.36
N VAL A 123 1.17 -3.37 0.25
CA VAL A 123 2.11 -2.76 -0.69
C VAL A 123 2.91 -1.65 0.00
N LEU A 124 2.23 -0.74 0.71
CA LEU A 124 2.90 0.35 1.42
C LEU A 124 3.94 -0.16 2.42
N PHE A 125 3.56 -1.11 3.27
CA PHE A 125 4.47 -1.64 4.28
C PHE A 125 5.59 -2.48 3.66
N ALA A 126 5.25 -3.45 2.82
CA ALA A 126 6.22 -4.38 2.27
C ALA A 126 7.24 -3.69 1.34
N ALA A 127 6.82 -2.71 0.55
CA ALA A 127 7.71 -1.99 -0.35
C ALA A 127 8.64 -1.01 0.38
N ASN A 128 8.24 -0.50 1.55
CA ASN A 128 9.12 0.32 2.39
C ASN A 128 10.15 -0.52 3.16
N ILE A 129 9.76 -1.71 3.59
CA ILE A 129 10.62 -2.57 4.42
C ILE A 129 11.43 -3.55 3.55
N GLY A 130 10.85 -4.04 2.45
CA GLY A 130 11.44 -5.06 1.58
C GLY A 130 12.84 -4.75 1.04
N PRO A 131 13.17 -3.49 0.67
CA PRO A 131 14.52 -3.14 0.24
C PRO A 131 15.57 -3.17 1.35
N THR A 132 15.15 -3.19 2.62
CA THR A 132 16.06 -3.15 3.78
C THR A 132 16.64 -4.53 4.08
N GLU A 133 17.81 -4.57 4.72
CA GLU A 133 18.43 -5.82 5.13
C GLU A 133 17.85 -6.38 6.43
N GLU A 134 17.12 -5.55 7.19
CA GLU A 134 16.56 -5.92 8.48
C GLU A 134 15.61 -7.12 8.39
N VAL A 135 14.79 -7.19 7.32
CA VAL A 135 13.85 -8.30 7.12
C VAL A 135 14.60 -9.63 6.98
N GLN A 136 15.73 -9.63 6.25
CA GLN A 136 16.55 -10.83 6.07
C GLN A 136 17.24 -11.22 7.37
N VAL A 137 17.81 -10.25 8.08
CA VAL A 137 18.48 -10.48 9.36
C VAL A 137 17.48 -11.06 10.37
N LEU A 138 16.31 -10.46 10.52
CA LEU A 138 15.25 -10.97 11.41
C LEU A 138 14.81 -12.38 11.02
N ALA A 139 14.67 -12.65 9.72
CA ALA A 139 14.26 -13.98 9.26
C ALA A 139 15.33 -15.05 9.55
N MET A 140 16.62 -14.71 9.43
CA MET A 140 17.74 -15.64 9.67
C MET A 140 18.02 -15.84 11.18
N GLU A 141 17.82 -14.81 12.01
CA GLU A 141 18.00 -14.90 13.45
C GLU A 141 16.81 -15.49 14.20
N SER A 142 15.62 -15.49 13.59
CA SER A 142 14.40 -16.00 14.21
C SER A 142 14.32 -17.52 14.13
N THR A 143 14.03 -18.17 15.27
CA THR A 143 13.70 -19.59 15.25
C THR A 143 12.27 -19.81 14.71
N PRO A 144 11.93 -21.01 14.20
CA PRO A 144 10.57 -21.30 13.70
C PRO A 144 9.46 -21.02 14.75
N TRP A 145 9.76 -21.20 16.05
CA TRP A 145 8.80 -20.90 17.11
C TRP A 145 8.56 -19.41 17.30
N HIS A 146 9.61 -18.57 17.16
CA HIS A 146 9.45 -17.11 17.17
C HIS A 146 8.65 -16.63 15.94
N GLN A 147 8.91 -17.21 14.77
CA GLN A 147 8.16 -16.89 13.55
C GLN A 147 6.68 -17.23 13.70
N LEU A 148 6.36 -18.42 14.22
CA LEU A 148 4.97 -18.81 14.51
C LEU A 148 4.33 -17.87 15.54
N GLY A 149 5.06 -17.51 16.58
CA GLY A 149 4.60 -16.54 17.59
C GLY A 149 4.29 -15.17 16.98
N LEU A 150 5.15 -14.67 16.08
CA LEU A 150 4.92 -13.42 15.36
C LEU A 150 3.67 -13.48 14.47
N VAL A 151 3.45 -14.59 13.77
CA VAL A 151 2.25 -14.79 12.93
C VAL A 151 0.99 -14.74 13.79
N LEU A 152 0.98 -15.46 14.91
CA LEU A 152 -0.18 -15.48 15.82
C LEU A 152 -0.40 -14.10 16.47
N ALA A 153 0.66 -13.43 16.89
CA ALA A 153 0.57 -12.09 17.47
C ALA A 153 0.06 -11.08 16.45
N SER A 154 0.58 -11.09 15.20
CA SER A 154 0.13 -10.18 14.15
C SER A 154 -1.34 -10.42 13.77
N PHE A 155 -1.77 -11.67 13.74
CA PHE A 155 -3.17 -12.02 13.51
C PHE A 155 -4.09 -11.52 14.64
N ALA A 156 -3.66 -11.69 15.89
CA ALA A 156 -4.39 -11.19 17.05
C ALA A 156 -4.49 -9.65 17.06
N VAL A 157 -3.38 -8.96 16.77
CA VAL A 157 -3.37 -7.49 16.66
C VAL A 157 -4.26 -7.02 15.51
N GLY A 158 -4.19 -7.67 14.33
CA GLY A 158 -5.03 -7.35 13.19
C GLY A 158 -6.52 -7.50 13.50
N GLY A 159 -6.90 -8.60 14.16
CA GLY A 159 -8.28 -8.84 14.63
C GLY A 159 -8.71 -7.80 15.68
N MET A 160 -7.83 -7.42 16.59
CA MET A 160 -8.07 -6.39 17.59
C MET A 160 -8.26 -5.00 16.94
N VAL A 161 -7.43 -4.66 15.97
CA VAL A 161 -7.57 -3.41 15.20
C VAL A 161 -8.91 -3.39 14.47
N LEU A 162 -9.31 -4.46 13.80
CA LEU A 162 -10.61 -4.53 13.12
C LEU A 162 -11.79 -4.44 14.09
N TYR A 163 -11.66 -4.98 15.29
CA TYR A 163 -12.71 -4.95 16.29
C TYR A 163 -12.86 -3.59 16.98
N PHE A 164 -11.74 -2.94 17.33
CA PHE A 164 -11.75 -1.70 18.13
C PHE A 164 -11.62 -0.43 17.29
N SER A 165 -11.10 -0.49 16.06
CA SER A 165 -10.89 0.72 15.27
C SER A 165 -12.16 1.16 14.55
N GLU A 166 -12.51 2.41 14.73
CA GLU A 166 -13.57 3.07 13.99
C GLU A 166 -13.11 3.67 12.64
N PHE A 167 -12.03 3.13 12.02
CA PHE A 167 -11.65 3.62 10.71
C PHE A 167 -12.67 3.20 9.64
N GLN A 168 -12.71 3.89 8.52
CA GLN A 168 -13.80 3.77 7.54
C GLN A 168 -14.03 2.33 7.01
N GLY A 169 -12.95 1.53 6.91
CA GLY A 169 -13.06 0.10 6.57
C GLY A 169 -13.75 -0.73 7.65
N SER A 170 -13.55 -0.40 8.92
CA SER A 170 -14.09 -1.11 10.10
C SER A 170 -15.56 -0.77 10.37
N LYS A 171 -15.98 0.48 10.24
CA LYS A 171 -17.40 0.90 10.45
C LYS A 171 -18.39 0.11 9.59
N ARG A 172 -17.95 -0.36 8.43
CA ARG A 172 -18.76 -1.15 7.50
C ARG A 172 -18.95 -2.59 7.96
N PHE A 173 -18.01 -3.15 8.73
CA PHE A 173 -18.06 -4.51 9.29
C PHE A 173 -18.85 -4.59 10.58
N THR A 174 -18.63 -3.67 11.51
CA THR A 174 -19.13 -3.74 12.88
C THR A 174 -20.65 -3.50 12.98
N ARG A 175 -21.27 -2.84 12.00
CA ARG A 175 -22.67 -2.38 12.13
C ARG A 175 -23.73 -3.42 11.74
N ARG A 176 -23.37 -4.60 11.16
CA ARG A 176 -24.37 -5.53 10.61
C ARG A 176 -24.04 -7.02 10.66
N GLU A 177 -22.89 -7.45 11.20
CA GLU A 177 -22.45 -8.81 10.94
C GLU A 177 -22.13 -9.60 12.22
N SER A 178 -22.31 -10.91 12.10
CA SER A 178 -21.99 -11.91 13.11
C SER A 178 -20.48 -11.94 13.43
N ASN A 179 -20.08 -12.37 14.63
CA ASN A 179 -18.68 -12.58 15.00
C ASN A 179 -17.91 -13.46 13.98
N LEU A 180 -18.62 -14.32 13.25
CA LEU A 180 -18.06 -15.15 12.18
C LEU A 180 -17.64 -14.34 10.96
N ASP A 181 -18.36 -13.27 10.62
CA ASP A 181 -18.05 -12.43 9.46
C ASP A 181 -16.81 -11.56 9.74
N ILE A 182 -16.66 -11.09 10.99
CA ILE A 182 -15.46 -10.37 11.44
C ILE A 182 -14.24 -11.31 11.38
N ALA A 183 -14.38 -12.54 11.84
CA ALA A 183 -13.31 -13.54 11.79
C ALA A 183 -12.94 -13.87 10.32
N ALA A 184 -13.91 -14.08 9.45
CA ALA A 184 -13.70 -14.37 8.04
C ALA A 184 -13.01 -13.18 7.33
N GLY A 185 -13.45 -11.96 7.60
CA GLY A 185 -12.83 -10.74 7.08
C GLY A 185 -11.38 -10.57 7.54
N SER A 186 -11.10 -10.87 8.82
CA SER A 186 -9.74 -10.83 9.37
C SER A 186 -8.83 -11.86 8.69
N VAL A 187 -9.28 -13.10 8.55
CA VAL A 187 -8.52 -14.17 7.87
C VAL A 187 -8.23 -13.79 6.42
N LEU A 188 -9.21 -13.27 5.72
CA LEU A 188 -9.03 -12.88 4.32
C LEU A 188 -8.03 -11.73 4.18
N SER A 189 -8.22 -10.64 4.94
CA SER A 189 -7.32 -9.49 4.91
C SER A 189 -5.88 -9.90 5.23
N TYR A 190 -5.71 -10.77 6.22
CA TYR A 190 -4.40 -11.30 6.59
C TYR A 190 -3.78 -12.13 5.47
N THR A 191 -4.56 -13.04 4.87
CA THR A 191 -4.10 -13.90 3.77
C THR A 191 -3.65 -13.07 2.57
N ILE A 192 -4.44 -12.07 2.19
CA ILE A 192 -4.12 -11.19 1.06
C ILE A 192 -2.90 -10.34 1.36
N SER A 193 -2.84 -9.74 2.55
CA SER A 193 -1.68 -8.95 2.95
C SER A 193 -0.40 -9.78 2.94
N PHE A 194 -0.47 -11.03 3.38
CA PHE A 194 0.65 -11.97 3.34
C PHE A 194 1.08 -12.29 1.90
N LEU A 195 0.14 -12.62 1.01
CA LEU A 195 0.43 -12.91 -0.39
C LEU A 195 1.02 -11.72 -1.14
N VAL A 196 0.47 -10.52 -0.93
CA VAL A 196 0.96 -9.28 -1.53
C VAL A 196 2.36 -8.96 -1.01
N SER A 197 2.58 -9.07 0.30
CA SER A 197 3.91 -8.85 0.89
C SER A 197 4.95 -9.82 0.36
N ALA A 198 4.59 -11.11 0.23
CA ALA A 198 5.47 -12.12 -0.37
C ALA A 198 5.80 -11.79 -1.84
N ALA A 199 4.83 -11.35 -2.63
CA ALA A 199 5.05 -10.93 -4.00
C ALA A 199 5.97 -9.70 -4.10
N ILE A 200 5.81 -8.72 -3.21
CA ILE A 200 6.68 -7.54 -3.14
C ILE A 200 8.12 -7.93 -2.75
N LEU A 201 8.28 -8.77 -1.72
CA LEU A 201 9.60 -9.26 -1.31
C LEU A 201 10.28 -10.03 -2.46
N TRP A 202 9.54 -10.90 -3.15
CA TRP A 202 10.03 -11.59 -4.33
C TRP A 202 10.45 -10.62 -5.44
N PHE A 203 9.68 -9.56 -5.68
CA PHE A 203 10.01 -8.53 -6.66
C PHE A 203 11.34 -7.83 -6.36
N PHE A 204 11.63 -7.59 -5.08
CA PHE A 204 12.91 -7.02 -4.62
C PHE A 204 14.03 -8.07 -4.53
N GLY A 205 13.76 -9.33 -4.82
CA GLY A 205 14.75 -10.43 -4.78
C GLY A 205 15.12 -10.85 -3.35
N ARG A 206 14.16 -10.77 -2.45
CA ARG A 206 14.29 -11.13 -1.03
C ARG A 206 13.54 -12.41 -0.71
#